data_46368411a386d96d8b715df8f3122208
#
_entry.id   46368411a386d96d8b715df8f3122208
#
_cell.length_a   1.000
_cell.length_b   1.000
_cell.length_c   1.000
_cell.angle_alpha   90.00
_cell.angle_beta   90.00
_cell.angle_gamma   90.00
#
_symmetry.space_group_name_H-M   'P 1'
#
loop_
_entity.id
_entity.type
_entity.pdbx_description
1 polymer ?
#
loop_
_entity_poly.entity_id
_entity_poly.type
_entity_poly.pdbx_seq_one_letter_code
_entity_poly.pdbx_strand_id
1 'polypeptide(L)'
;MITLAPLTDKEKIRAAWEDNGLTYSDISGCVTERCGDEVLGYCLYTLDSEKIVILRLVTTDDAAFADGLLRSTLHVAAERSVLNAFYEGEDTERLCDKLGFILNRDEKRLDTDKLFKSCCK
;
A
#
# COMPACT_ATOMS: atom_id res chain seq x y z
N MET A 1 -11.32 -6.94 -16.13
CA MET A 1 -11.39 -7.27 -14.70
C MET A 1 -10.22 -6.63 -13.95
N ILE A 2 -10.50 -6.00 -12.83
CA ILE A 2 -9.47 -5.36 -12.00
C ILE A 2 -8.85 -6.42 -11.09
N THR A 3 -7.52 -6.48 -11.08
CA THR A 3 -6.77 -7.40 -10.24
C THR A 3 -5.83 -6.62 -9.32
N LEU A 4 -5.87 -6.93 -8.04
CA LEU A 4 -5.00 -6.34 -7.04
C LEU A 4 -4.11 -7.45 -6.48
N ALA A 5 -2.80 -7.34 -6.70
CA ALA A 5 -1.88 -8.39 -6.28
C ALA A 5 -0.47 -7.85 -6.07
N PRO A 6 0.29 -8.44 -5.12
CA PRO A 6 1.68 -8.07 -4.95
C PRO A 6 2.51 -8.59 -6.13
N LEU A 7 3.51 -7.78 -6.52
CA LEU A 7 4.50 -8.21 -7.51
C LEU A 7 5.43 -9.22 -6.86
N THR A 8 5.83 -10.23 -7.64
CA THR A 8 6.78 -11.24 -7.19
C THR A 8 8.13 -11.10 -7.88
N ASP A 9 8.17 -10.42 -9.02
CA ASP A 9 9.40 -10.19 -9.78
C ASP A 9 10.22 -9.05 -9.14
N LYS A 10 11.34 -9.41 -8.55
CA LYS A 10 12.20 -8.45 -7.83
C LYS A 10 12.71 -7.32 -8.71
N GLU A 11 12.97 -7.60 -9.98
CA GLU A 11 13.44 -6.56 -10.90
C GLU A 11 12.37 -5.52 -11.18
N LYS A 12 11.11 -5.97 -11.31
CA LYS A 12 9.99 -5.05 -11.50
C LYS A 12 9.74 -4.21 -10.26
N ILE A 13 9.87 -4.82 -9.08
CA ILE A 13 9.74 -4.10 -7.81
C ILE A 13 10.83 -3.04 -7.70
N ARG A 14 12.07 -3.42 -7.99
CA ARG A 14 13.21 -2.50 -7.96
C ARG A 14 13.00 -1.34 -8.92
N ALA A 15 12.56 -1.62 -10.15
CA ALA A 15 12.33 -0.58 -11.14
C ALA A 15 11.28 0.43 -10.65
N ALA A 16 10.19 -0.05 -10.07
CA ALA A 16 9.14 0.83 -9.53
C ALA A 16 9.68 1.71 -8.40
N TRP A 17 10.50 1.14 -7.52
CA TRP A 17 11.11 1.89 -6.43
C TRP A 17 12.06 2.97 -6.95
N GLU A 18 12.93 2.60 -7.89
CA GLU A 18 13.92 3.54 -8.45
C GLU A 18 13.26 4.65 -9.25
N ASP A 19 12.19 4.33 -9.98
CA ASP A 19 11.40 5.32 -10.72
C ASP A 19 10.79 6.38 -9.81
N ASN A 20 10.61 6.06 -8.53
CA ASN A 20 10.06 6.96 -7.52
C ASN A 20 11.16 7.60 -6.65
N GLY A 21 12.42 7.43 -7.02
CA GLY A 21 13.54 8.00 -6.25
C GLY A 21 13.78 7.31 -4.93
N LEU A 22 13.30 6.07 -4.78
CA LEU A 22 13.44 5.31 -3.54
C LEU A 22 14.51 4.24 -3.69
N THR A 23 15.13 3.89 -2.56
CA THR A 23 16.18 2.85 -2.53
C THR A 23 15.56 1.49 -2.27
N TYR A 24 15.72 0.58 -3.22
CA TYR A 24 15.24 -0.79 -3.07
C TYR A 24 16.06 -1.54 -2.01
N SER A 25 15.39 -2.38 -1.22
CA SER A 25 16.02 -3.24 -0.21
C SER A 25 15.30 -4.59 -0.16
N ASP A 26 15.77 -5.50 0.69
CA ASP A 26 15.19 -6.84 0.82
C ASP A 26 13.76 -6.82 1.35
N ILE A 27 13.36 -5.76 2.04
CA ILE A 27 12.01 -5.63 2.58
C ILE A 27 11.10 -4.77 1.71
N SER A 28 11.57 -4.34 0.55
CA SER A 28 10.80 -3.53 -0.40
C SER A 28 9.77 -4.36 -1.14
N GLY A 29 8.56 -3.82 -1.28
CA GLY A 29 7.50 -4.50 -2.01
C GLY A 29 6.68 -3.54 -2.84
N CYS A 30 5.82 -4.10 -3.67
CA CYS A 30 4.92 -3.34 -4.54
C CYS A 30 3.66 -4.15 -4.79
N VAL A 31 2.50 -3.55 -4.53
CA VAL A 31 1.21 -4.12 -4.94
C VAL A 31 0.76 -3.35 -6.16
N THR A 32 0.32 -4.04 -7.20
CA THR A 32 -0.21 -3.39 -8.40
C THR A 32 -1.70 -3.60 -8.53
N GLU A 33 -2.35 -2.61 -9.12
CA GLU A 33 -3.74 -2.67 -9.54
C GLU A 33 -3.76 -2.66 -11.06
N ARG A 34 -4.34 -3.68 -11.66
CA ARG A 34 -4.28 -3.89 -13.10
C ARG A 34 -5.64 -4.20 -13.69
N CYS A 35 -5.83 -3.77 -14.94
CA CYS A 35 -6.95 -4.21 -15.74
C CYS A 35 -6.35 -4.86 -16.98
N GLY A 36 -6.32 -6.21 -17.00
CA GLY A 36 -5.59 -6.93 -18.02
C GLY A 36 -4.09 -6.65 -17.92
N ASP A 37 -3.50 -6.13 -18.98
CA ASP A 37 -2.07 -5.77 -19.02
C ASP A 37 -1.82 -4.32 -18.61
N GLU A 38 -2.87 -3.54 -18.42
CA GLU A 38 -2.75 -2.12 -18.05
C GLU A 38 -2.61 -1.96 -16.53
N VAL A 39 -1.57 -1.26 -16.10
CA VAL A 39 -1.37 -0.93 -14.68
C VAL A 39 -2.14 0.36 -14.39
N LEU A 40 -3.12 0.27 -13.50
CA LEU A 40 -3.94 1.42 -13.09
C LEU A 40 -3.36 2.14 -11.89
N GLY A 41 -2.56 1.45 -11.10
CA GLY A 41 -1.94 2.06 -9.93
C GLY A 41 -1.04 1.06 -9.24
N TYR A 42 -0.28 1.56 -8.25
CA TYR A 42 0.59 0.71 -7.45
C TYR A 42 0.86 1.34 -6.10
N CYS A 43 1.27 0.49 -5.15
CA CYS A 43 1.61 0.93 -3.81
C CYS A 43 2.99 0.37 -3.47
N LEU A 44 3.92 1.26 -3.12
CA LEU A 44 5.26 0.87 -2.69
C LEU A 44 5.30 0.86 -1.17
N TYR A 45 5.84 -0.22 -0.62
CA TYR A 45 5.88 -0.41 0.83
C TYR A 45 7.12 -1.16 1.25
N THR A 46 7.48 -1.04 2.54
CA THR A 46 8.43 -1.94 3.17
C THR A 46 7.67 -2.81 4.15
N LEU A 47 8.06 -4.07 4.25
CA LEU A 47 7.41 -5.01 5.16
C LEU A 47 8.48 -5.86 5.83
N ASP A 48 8.55 -5.77 7.16
CA ASP A 48 9.40 -6.64 7.96
C ASP A 48 8.53 -7.42 8.96
N SER A 49 9.13 -8.10 9.92
CA SER A 49 8.41 -8.92 10.89
C SER A 49 7.61 -8.10 11.90
N GLU A 50 7.81 -6.79 11.98
CA GLU A 50 7.19 -5.94 12.97
C GLU A 50 6.17 -4.96 12.40
N LYS A 51 6.42 -4.44 11.20
CA LYS A 51 5.58 -3.37 10.64
C LYS A 51 5.61 -3.32 9.12
N ILE A 52 4.60 -2.65 8.58
CA ILE A 52 4.56 -2.28 7.17
C ILE A 52 4.54 -0.74 7.09
N VAL A 53 5.31 -0.18 6.18
CA VAL A 53 5.35 1.27 5.94
C VAL A 53 4.96 1.54 4.49
N ILE A 54 3.92 2.33 4.29
CA ILE A 54 3.45 2.72 2.96
C ILE A 54 4.23 3.96 2.54
N LEU A 55 4.99 3.86 1.46
CA LEU A 55 5.85 4.94 0.99
C LEU A 55 5.27 5.73 -0.18
N ARG A 56 4.56 5.06 -1.06
CA ARG A 56 3.91 5.70 -2.21
C ARG A 56 2.61 4.98 -2.51
N LEU A 57 1.58 5.74 -2.79
CA LEU A 57 0.29 5.22 -3.20
C LEU A 57 -0.07 5.98 -4.47
N VAL A 58 0.21 5.38 -5.61
CA VAL A 58 0.02 6.00 -6.92
C VAL A 58 -1.16 5.35 -7.62
N THR A 59 -2.15 6.12 -7.98
CA THR A 59 -3.36 5.59 -8.60
C THR A 59 -3.98 6.65 -9.51
N THR A 60 -4.98 6.25 -10.27
CA THR A 60 -5.82 7.19 -11.02
C THR A 60 -6.63 8.01 -10.02
N ASP A 61 -7.34 9.02 -10.50
CA ASP A 61 -8.08 9.94 -9.65
C ASP A 61 -9.26 9.32 -8.90
N ASP A 62 -9.55 8.04 -9.12
CA ASP A 62 -10.67 7.37 -8.49
C ASP A 62 -10.32 6.93 -7.06
N ALA A 63 -11.02 7.49 -6.08
CA ALA A 63 -10.81 7.16 -4.67
C ALA A 63 -11.10 5.69 -4.36
N ALA A 64 -12.02 5.06 -5.11
CA ALA A 64 -12.32 3.64 -4.91
C ALA A 64 -11.13 2.75 -5.26
N PHE A 65 -10.38 3.11 -6.31
CA PHE A 65 -9.17 2.39 -6.68
C PHE A 65 -8.08 2.57 -5.63
N ALA A 66 -7.93 3.79 -5.11
CA ALA A 66 -6.96 4.06 -4.05
C ALA A 66 -7.27 3.27 -2.78
N ASP A 67 -8.54 3.21 -2.41
CA ASP A 67 -8.99 2.46 -1.23
C ASP A 67 -8.68 0.97 -1.38
N GLY A 68 -9.04 0.39 -2.52
CA GLY A 68 -8.77 -1.02 -2.80
C GLY A 68 -7.28 -1.35 -2.79
N LEU A 69 -6.47 -0.45 -3.36
CA LEU A 69 -5.02 -0.62 -3.43
C LEU A 69 -4.41 -0.59 -2.03
N LEU A 70 -4.82 0.37 -1.20
CA LEU A 70 -4.32 0.48 0.17
C LEU A 70 -4.73 -0.74 1.01
N ARG A 71 -6.00 -1.16 0.91
CA ARG A 71 -6.49 -2.33 1.65
C ARG A 71 -5.74 -3.60 1.24
N SER A 72 -5.53 -3.80 -0.06
CA SER A 72 -4.79 -4.97 -0.55
C SER A 72 -3.37 -4.99 -0.04
N THR A 73 -2.72 -3.83 0.02
CA THR A 73 -1.35 -3.72 0.52
C THR A 73 -1.29 -4.06 2.01
N LEU A 74 -2.22 -3.53 2.79
CA LEU A 74 -2.28 -3.81 4.22
C LEU A 74 -2.61 -5.28 4.49
N HIS A 75 -3.39 -5.93 3.62
CA HIS A 75 -3.67 -7.35 3.72
C HIS A 75 -2.43 -8.22 3.52
N VAL A 76 -1.48 -7.78 2.68
CA VAL A 76 -0.22 -8.51 2.51
C VAL A 76 0.49 -8.65 3.86
N ALA A 77 0.49 -7.57 4.64
CA ALA A 77 1.08 -7.59 5.99
C ALA A 77 0.24 -8.42 6.96
N ALA A 78 -1.08 -8.25 6.90
CA ALA A 78 -1.99 -8.97 7.80
C ALA A 78 -1.89 -10.49 7.64
N GLU A 79 -1.69 -10.96 6.42
CA GLU A 79 -1.49 -12.39 6.15
C GLU A 79 -0.24 -12.94 6.82
N ARG A 80 0.72 -12.08 7.14
CA ARG A 80 1.93 -12.43 7.89
C ARG A 80 1.84 -12.05 9.35
N SER A 81 0.64 -11.75 9.83
CA SER A 81 0.36 -11.34 11.20
C SER A 81 1.01 -10.00 11.58
N VAL A 82 1.29 -9.15 10.60
CA VAL A 82 1.84 -7.81 10.84
C VAL A 82 0.71 -6.80 10.74
N LEU A 83 0.32 -6.22 11.87
CA LEU A 83 -0.79 -5.28 11.95
C LEU A 83 -0.37 -3.84 12.28
N ASN A 84 0.92 -3.61 12.53
CA ASN A 84 1.43 -2.26 12.75
C ASN A 84 1.73 -1.63 11.39
N ALA A 85 0.93 -0.65 11.01
CA ALA A 85 1.03 -0.01 9.70
C ALA A 85 1.29 1.47 9.84
N PHE A 86 2.21 1.97 9.04
CA PHE A 86 2.62 3.37 9.03
C PHE A 86 2.67 3.89 7.59
N TYR A 87 2.80 5.21 7.43
CA TYR A 87 2.96 5.83 6.12
C TYR A 87 4.08 6.87 6.18
N GLU A 88 4.63 7.21 5.02
CA GLU A 88 5.59 8.29 4.87
C GLU A 88 5.26 9.12 3.64
N GLY A 89 5.59 10.42 3.69
CA GLY A 89 5.40 11.33 2.57
C GLY A 89 4.09 12.09 2.65
N GLU A 90 4.12 13.35 2.21
CA GLU A 90 2.96 14.23 2.28
C GLU A 90 1.82 13.79 1.35
N ASP A 91 2.16 13.33 0.15
CA ASP A 91 1.15 12.87 -0.80
C ASP A 91 0.46 11.60 -0.30
N THR A 92 1.23 10.69 0.31
CA THR A 92 0.69 9.47 0.90
C THR A 92 -0.22 9.81 2.08
N GLU A 93 0.20 10.74 2.93
CA GLU A 93 -0.59 11.19 4.07
C GLU A 93 -1.92 11.78 3.60
N ARG A 94 -1.89 12.64 2.60
CA ARG A 94 -3.09 13.29 2.08
C ARG A 94 -4.09 12.27 1.57
N LEU A 95 -3.60 11.27 0.85
CA LEU A 95 -4.46 10.24 0.29
C LEU A 95 -5.02 9.31 1.38
N CYS A 96 -4.19 8.91 2.34
CA CYS A 96 -4.63 8.08 3.46
C CYS A 96 -5.66 8.82 4.32
N ASP A 97 -5.48 10.13 4.51
CA ASP A 97 -6.43 10.95 5.25
C ASP A 97 -7.78 11.02 4.52
N LYS A 98 -7.74 11.22 3.22
CA LYS A 98 -8.95 11.25 2.39
C LYS A 98 -9.71 9.94 2.46
N LEU A 99 -9.00 8.83 2.56
CA LEU A 99 -9.59 7.49 2.64
C LEU A 99 -10.03 7.14 4.08
N GLY A 100 -9.66 7.96 5.06
CA GLY A 100 -10.04 7.73 6.44
C GLY A 100 -9.23 6.65 7.14
N PHE A 101 -8.01 6.40 6.71
CA PHE A 101 -7.15 5.36 7.28
C PHE A 101 -6.16 5.84 8.32
N ILE A 102 -6.07 7.14 8.60
CA ILE A 102 -5.10 7.66 9.57
C ILE A 102 -5.63 7.45 10.98
N LEU A 103 -4.91 6.67 11.78
CA LEU A 103 -5.22 6.42 13.18
C LEU A 103 -4.56 7.47 14.08
N ASN A 104 -3.29 7.76 13.85
CA ASN A 104 -2.53 8.72 14.61
C ASN A 104 -1.56 9.46 13.69
N ARG A 105 -1.81 10.74 13.48
CA ARG A 105 -1.02 11.55 12.55
C ARG A 105 0.40 11.82 13.05
N ASP A 106 0.56 11.99 14.35
CA ASP A 106 1.88 12.27 14.94
C ASP A 106 2.82 11.08 14.80
N GLU A 107 2.28 9.87 14.93
CA GLU A 107 3.03 8.63 14.77
C GLU A 107 3.06 8.15 13.32
N LYS A 108 2.31 8.79 12.45
CA LYS A 108 2.11 8.37 11.06
C LYS A 108 1.56 6.94 10.98
N ARG A 109 0.65 6.62 11.89
CA ARG A 109 0.09 5.28 12.02
C ARG A 109 -1.24 5.16 11.29
N LEU A 110 -1.42 4.04 10.59
CA LEU A 110 -2.64 3.72 9.88
C LEU A 110 -3.53 2.79 10.70
N ASP A 111 -4.84 2.87 10.46
CA ASP A 111 -5.85 2.09 11.17
C ASP A 111 -6.11 0.79 10.40
N THR A 112 -5.47 -0.30 10.84
CA THR A 112 -5.65 -1.62 10.24
C THR A 112 -6.95 -2.30 10.65
N ASP A 113 -7.61 -1.84 11.71
CA ASP A 113 -8.89 -2.39 12.12
C ASP A 113 -9.96 -2.23 11.04
N LYS A 114 -9.83 -1.24 10.18
CA LYS A 114 -10.76 -1.02 9.08
C LYS A 114 -10.78 -2.17 8.08
N LEU A 115 -9.70 -2.93 7.98
CA LEU A 115 -9.65 -4.10 7.10
C LEU A 115 -10.67 -5.15 7.52
N PHE A 116 -10.84 -5.30 8.83
CA PHE A 116 -11.70 -6.34 9.39
C PHE A 116 -13.14 -5.86 9.53
N LYS A 117 -13.34 -4.59 9.85
CA LYS A 117 -14.68 -4.02 9.99
C LYS A 117 -15.49 -4.08 8.71
N SER A 118 -14.85 -3.87 7.56
CA SER A 118 -15.56 -3.92 6.28
C SER A 118 -16.01 -5.33 5.91
N CYS A 119 -15.45 -6.35 6.52
CA CYS A 119 -15.79 -7.74 6.24
C CYS A 119 -16.88 -8.27 7.14
N CYS A 120 -17.28 -7.52 8.14
CA CYS A 120 -18.20 -7.98 9.20
C CYS A 120 -19.66 -7.56 8.98
N LYS A 121 -20.01 -7.23 7.77
CA LYS A 121 -21.39 -6.83 7.49
C LYS A 121 -22.29 -7.98 7.18
#